data_83b7bee355a294ed05c44cba03cb6b25
#
_entry.id   83b7bee355a294ed05c44cba03cb6b25
#
_cell.length_a   1.000
_cell.length_b   1.000
_cell.length_c   1.000
_cell.angle_alpha   90.00
_cell.angle_beta   90.00
_cell.angle_gamma   90.00
#
_symmetry.space_group_name_H-M   'P 1'
#
loop_
_entity.id
_entity.type
_entity.pdbx_description
1 polymer ?
#
loop_
_entity_poly.entity_id
_entity_poly.type
_entity_poly.pdbx_seq_one_letter_code
_entity_poly.pdbx_strand_id
1 'polypeptide(L)'
;MTNSRINLDIEMLRGVAIVMVLFQHYPSLYFWSDHSFFSWVSQYLTFWTGVDLFFCISGFVVGKALINKLDESMVIKSQRNNVIKDFFIKRAFRLLPTSIFWVAVVVILSKHFNNSGAFGIYHETLKQALSVLTYNYNWYVKTVNESGIPATLAPFWSLNLEEQFYFVFPLFLIICPKRYRVPFLLSICTVLFFIKRQGFLSFNFRIDAISYGVILAILSSRQGYSKLRDSIRSKFRSPVIIMIACVALLIITPKLLWDSSIMVGVIALISFFMIYMASMNSGEINLPIVIRKPMIYIGNRSYGLYVIHMPSIFITQELFARHFASQGVNPHGGLLIDFSITIVSLAITWLLVEFNYRVIETPTRKMGASIVARRKISCAGLRSETS
;
A
#
# COMPACT_ATOMS: atom_id res chain seq x y z
N MET A 1 0.20 4.24 30.18
CA MET A 1 -0.26 3.74 28.88
C MET A 1 -0.37 4.94 27.95
N THR A 2 0.67 5.24 27.16
CA THR A 2 0.63 6.32 26.18
C THR A 2 -0.29 5.88 25.05
N ASN A 3 -1.49 6.45 25.01
CA ASN A 3 -2.36 6.42 23.85
C ASN A 3 -1.54 6.94 22.67
N SER A 4 -1.03 6.05 21.81
CA SER A 4 -0.40 6.46 20.56
C SER A 4 -1.48 7.10 19.70
N ARG A 5 -1.58 8.43 19.76
CA ARG A 5 -2.48 9.16 18.87
C ARG A 5 -2.13 8.77 17.44
N ILE A 6 -3.16 8.40 16.69
CA ILE A 6 -3.04 8.10 15.25
C ILE A 6 -2.42 9.34 14.59
N ASN A 7 -1.36 9.16 13.83
CA ASN A 7 -0.79 10.26 13.05
C ASN A 7 -1.70 10.54 11.84
N LEU A 8 -2.50 11.61 11.96
CA LEU A 8 -3.49 11.97 10.93
C LEU A 8 -2.84 12.40 9.62
N ASP A 9 -1.62 12.95 9.66
CA ASP A 9 -0.89 13.34 8.45
C ASP A 9 -0.45 12.10 7.67
N ILE A 10 -0.05 11.02 8.35
CA ILE A 10 0.24 9.73 7.71
C ILE A 10 -1.04 9.11 7.11
N GLU A 11 -2.17 9.17 7.82
CA GLU A 11 -3.44 8.65 7.26
C GLU A 11 -3.89 9.46 6.04
N MET A 12 -3.67 10.76 6.04
CA MET A 12 -3.93 11.60 4.86
C MET A 12 -3.03 11.21 3.68
N LEU A 13 -1.72 10.97 3.91
CA LEU A 13 -0.82 10.51 2.85
C LEU A 13 -1.19 9.13 2.30
N ARG A 14 -1.74 8.23 3.14
CA ARG A 14 -2.34 6.99 2.65
C ARG A 14 -3.53 7.25 1.74
N GLY A 15 -4.35 8.26 2.06
CA GLY A 15 -5.44 8.72 1.21
C GLY A 15 -4.94 9.21 -0.16
N VAL A 16 -3.89 10.03 -0.18
CA VAL A 16 -3.26 10.49 -1.43
C VAL A 16 -2.71 9.31 -2.23
N ALA A 17 -1.97 8.41 -1.59
CA ALA A 17 -1.37 7.25 -2.25
C ALA A 17 -2.42 6.33 -2.90
N ILE A 18 -3.54 6.04 -2.19
CA ILE A 18 -4.58 5.17 -2.77
C ILE A 18 -5.35 5.87 -3.90
N VAL A 19 -5.59 7.18 -3.81
CA VAL A 19 -6.22 7.94 -4.91
C VAL A 19 -5.34 7.87 -6.15
N MET A 20 -4.01 8.02 -6.03
CA MET A 20 -3.08 7.83 -7.15
C MET A 20 -3.19 6.43 -7.75
N VAL A 21 -3.23 5.38 -6.94
CA VAL A 21 -3.39 3.99 -7.42
C VAL A 21 -4.72 3.79 -8.16
N LEU A 22 -5.81 4.37 -7.68
CA LEU A 22 -7.10 4.34 -8.37
C LEU A 22 -7.00 5.02 -9.74
N PHE A 23 -6.43 6.22 -9.83
CA PHE A 23 -6.23 6.92 -11.10
C PHE A 23 -5.36 6.12 -12.09
N GLN A 24 -4.37 5.36 -11.59
CA GLN A 24 -3.54 4.49 -12.44
C GLN A 24 -4.34 3.37 -13.10
N HIS A 25 -5.35 2.82 -12.43
CA HIS A 25 -6.08 1.64 -12.88
C HIS A 25 -7.43 1.94 -13.53
N TYR A 26 -7.99 3.14 -13.33
CA TYR A 26 -9.28 3.53 -13.92
C TYR A 26 -9.31 3.55 -15.46
N PRO A 27 -8.22 3.80 -16.21
CA PRO A 27 -8.24 3.63 -17.67
C PRO A 27 -8.74 2.26 -18.11
N SER A 28 -8.44 1.19 -17.37
CA SER A 28 -8.90 -0.17 -17.69
C SER A 28 -10.42 -0.35 -17.60
N LEU A 29 -11.15 0.56 -16.95
CA LEU A 29 -12.61 0.50 -16.84
C LEU A 29 -13.30 0.59 -18.22
N TYR A 30 -12.70 1.32 -19.17
CA TYR A 30 -13.27 1.62 -20.47
C TYR A 30 -12.79 0.65 -21.53
N PHE A 31 -13.30 -0.59 -21.49
CA PHE A 31 -12.85 -1.69 -22.34
C PHE A 31 -13.26 -1.57 -23.81
N TRP A 32 -14.04 -0.54 -24.17
CA TRP A 32 -14.45 -0.23 -25.55
C TRP A 32 -13.71 0.94 -26.20
N SER A 33 -12.93 1.71 -25.45
CA SER A 33 -12.34 2.94 -25.96
C SER A 33 -11.09 3.36 -25.21
N ASP A 34 -10.05 3.67 -25.97
CA ASP A 34 -8.82 4.29 -25.47
C ASP A 34 -8.95 5.83 -25.32
N HIS A 35 -10.13 6.40 -25.61
CA HIS A 35 -10.37 7.86 -25.63
C HIS A 35 -11.09 8.40 -24.40
N SER A 36 -11.12 7.64 -23.29
CA SER A 36 -11.69 8.14 -22.04
C SER A 36 -10.84 9.26 -21.42
N PHE A 37 -11.45 10.05 -20.53
CA PHE A 37 -10.74 11.07 -19.76
C PHE A 37 -9.51 10.49 -19.02
N PHE A 38 -9.66 9.33 -18.40
CA PHE A 38 -8.55 8.70 -17.67
C PHE A 38 -7.46 8.19 -18.61
N SER A 39 -7.80 7.70 -19.79
CA SER A 39 -6.82 7.31 -20.82
C SER A 39 -6.06 8.53 -21.32
N TRP A 40 -6.75 9.63 -21.57
CA TRP A 40 -6.12 10.89 -21.93
C TRP A 40 -5.16 11.40 -20.84
N VAL A 41 -5.58 11.41 -19.57
CA VAL A 41 -4.73 11.79 -18.43
C VAL A 41 -3.49 10.90 -18.34
N SER A 42 -3.62 9.59 -18.53
CA SER A 42 -2.52 8.62 -18.43
C SER A 42 -1.44 8.78 -19.51
N GLN A 43 -1.75 9.43 -20.63
CA GLN A 43 -0.76 9.78 -21.65
C GLN A 43 0.28 10.77 -21.13
N TYR A 44 -0.12 11.70 -20.26
CA TYR A 44 0.74 12.78 -19.75
C TYR A 44 1.21 12.54 -18.32
N LEU A 45 0.41 11.89 -17.49
CA LEU A 45 0.63 11.73 -16.06
C LEU A 45 0.68 10.24 -15.69
N THR A 46 1.46 9.93 -14.66
CA THR A 46 1.65 8.54 -14.22
C THR A 46 1.46 8.44 -12.71
N PHE A 47 0.57 7.55 -12.26
CA PHE A 47 0.12 7.51 -10.87
C PHE A 47 0.58 6.27 -10.09
N TRP A 48 1.27 5.31 -10.72
CA TRP A 48 1.75 4.10 -10.05
C TRP A 48 2.73 4.39 -8.88
N THR A 49 3.31 5.58 -8.86
CA THR A 49 4.23 6.04 -7.79
C THR A 49 3.55 6.16 -6.43
N GLY A 50 2.22 6.14 -6.36
CA GLY A 50 1.47 5.99 -5.11
C GLY A 50 1.86 4.73 -4.33
N VAL A 51 2.32 3.66 -5.02
CA VAL A 51 2.82 2.44 -4.38
C VAL A 51 4.12 2.69 -3.62
N ASP A 52 5.04 3.50 -4.16
CA ASP A 52 6.29 3.84 -3.45
C ASP A 52 6.02 4.67 -2.19
N LEU A 53 5.02 5.54 -2.25
CA LEU A 53 4.57 6.26 -1.07
C LEU A 53 4.01 5.28 -0.02
N PHE A 54 3.21 4.27 -0.41
CA PHE A 54 2.76 3.21 0.49
C PHE A 54 3.93 2.43 1.09
N PHE A 55 4.92 2.05 0.30
CA PHE A 55 6.09 1.33 0.78
C PHE A 55 6.86 2.13 1.82
N CYS A 56 7.09 3.42 1.58
CA CYS A 56 7.75 4.29 2.55
C CYS A 56 6.91 4.45 3.83
N ILE A 57 5.58 4.64 3.73
CA ILE A 57 4.67 4.66 4.89
C ILE A 57 4.78 3.34 5.67
N SER A 58 4.76 2.19 4.98
CA SER A 58 4.82 0.88 5.62
C SER A 58 6.13 0.69 6.38
N GLY A 59 7.28 0.99 5.75
CA GLY A 59 8.59 0.95 6.41
C GLY A 59 8.62 1.82 7.68
N PHE A 60 8.10 3.04 7.61
CA PHE A 60 8.03 3.96 8.74
C PHE A 60 7.14 3.45 9.88
N VAL A 61 5.89 3.07 9.57
CA VAL A 61 4.90 2.65 10.57
C VAL A 61 5.30 1.32 11.22
N VAL A 62 5.80 0.37 10.44
CA VAL A 62 6.30 -0.93 10.93
C VAL A 62 7.56 -0.73 11.76
N GLY A 63 8.48 0.10 11.28
CA GLY A 63 9.68 0.47 12.02
C GLY A 63 9.35 1.07 13.39
N LYS A 64 8.48 2.07 13.45
CA LYS A 64 8.02 2.67 14.72
C LYS A 64 7.32 1.68 15.66
N ALA A 65 6.59 0.71 15.11
CA ALA A 65 5.87 -0.27 15.90
C ALA A 65 6.77 -1.36 16.52
N LEU A 66 7.89 -1.72 15.86
CA LEU A 66 8.68 -2.89 16.20
C LEU A 66 10.07 -2.57 16.77
N ILE A 67 10.80 -1.58 16.23
CA ILE A 67 12.22 -1.36 16.53
C ILE A 67 12.47 -1.26 18.04
N ASN A 68 11.86 -0.29 18.71
CA ASN A 68 12.13 -0.05 20.14
C ASN A 68 11.73 -1.25 20.99
N LYS A 69 10.55 -1.85 20.72
CA LYS A 69 10.06 -3.02 21.48
C LYS A 69 10.96 -4.23 21.34
N LEU A 70 11.45 -4.47 20.12
CA LEU A 70 12.36 -5.59 19.88
C LEU A 70 13.72 -5.32 20.52
N ASP A 71 14.24 -4.11 20.40
CA ASP A 71 15.51 -3.72 21.01
C ASP A 71 15.52 -3.79 22.53
N GLU A 72 14.41 -3.42 23.18
CA GLU A 72 14.24 -3.56 24.64
C GLU A 72 14.14 -5.03 25.08
N SER A 73 13.61 -5.88 24.21
CA SER A 73 13.41 -7.31 24.49
C SER A 73 14.60 -8.20 24.11
N MET A 74 15.69 -7.66 23.57
CA MET A 74 16.82 -8.45 23.04
C MET A 74 17.55 -9.27 24.12
N VAL A 75 17.58 -8.79 25.36
CA VAL A 75 18.28 -9.44 26.47
C VAL A 75 17.63 -10.77 26.86
N ILE A 76 16.31 -10.86 26.83
CA ILE A 76 15.56 -12.04 27.26
C ILE A 76 14.88 -12.69 26.05
N LYS A 77 15.33 -13.90 25.66
CA LYS A 77 14.83 -14.65 24.49
C LYS A 77 13.32 -14.84 24.49
N SER A 78 12.70 -15.13 25.65
CA SER A 78 11.25 -15.30 25.74
C SER A 78 10.48 -14.03 25.46
N GLN A 79 10.98 -12.88 25.93
CA GLN A 79 10.37 -11.56 25.67
C GLN A 79 10.47 -11.19 24.19
N ARG A 80 11.65 -11.40 23.59
CA ARG A 80 11.88 -11.20 22.15
C ARG A 80 10.91 -12.03 21.32
N ASN A 81 10.77 -13.32 21.61
CA ASN A 81 9.84 -14.18 20.87
C ASN A 81 8.38 -13.73 21.03
N ASN A 82 7.99 -13.23 22.20
CA ASN A 82 6.66 -12.70 22.42
C ASN A 82 6.40 -11.41 21.62
N VAL A 83 7.38 -10.50 21.55
CA VAL A 83 7.29 -9.28 20.72
C VAL A 83 7.09 -9.64 19.24
N ILE A 84 7.86 -10.61 18.73
CA ILE A 84 7.77 -11.09 17.35
C ILE A 84 6.41 -11.75 17.08
N LYS A 85 5.96 -12.65 17.96
CA LYS A 85 4.64 -13.30 17.85
C LYS A 85 3.51 -12.26 17.85
N ASP A 86 3.55 -11.29 18.75
CA ASP A 86 2.55 -10.22 18.83
C ASP A 86 2.53 -9.35 17.57
N PHE A 87 3.70 -9.12 16.97
CA PHE A 87 3.82 -8.40 15.71
C PHE A 87 3.13 -9.18 14.57
N PHE A 88 3.45 -10.48 14.40
CA PHE A 88 2.85 -11.30 13.35
C PHE A 88 1.34 -11.49 13.55
N ILE A 89 0.86 -11.73 14.76
CA ILE A 89 -0.57 -11.83 15.04
C ILE A 89 -1.30 -10.57 14.57
N LYS A 90 -0.81 -9.37 14.97
CA LYS A 90 -1.43 -8.11 14.58
C LYS A 90 -1.43 -7.90 13.06
N ARG A 91 -0.37 -8.28 12.36
CA ARG A 91 -0.27 -8.16 10.90
C ARG A 91 -1.17 -9.17 10.19
N ALA A 92 -1.15 -10.44 10.60
CA ALA A 92 -2.00 -11.47 10.03
C ALA A 92 -3.49 -11.09 10.13
N PHE A 93 -3.97 -10.72 11.31
CA PHE A 93 -5.38 -10.32 11.50
C PHE A 93 -5.76 -8.98 10.84
N ARG A 94 -4.80 -8.20 10.44
CA ARG A 94 -5.01 -6.96 9.69
C ARG A 94 -5.15 -7.21 8.18
N LEU A 95 -4.36 -8.13 7.62
CA LEU A 95 -4.16 -8.26 6.17
C LEU A 95 -4.84 -9.50 5.60
N LEU A 96 -4.58 -10.68 6.19
CA LEU A 96 -5.01 -11.96 5.62
C LEU A 96 -6.53 -12.10 5.40
N PRO A 97 -7.40 -11.72 6.35
CA PRO A 97 -8.84 -11.93 6.15
C PRO A 97 -9.38 -11.20 4.92
N THR A 98 -8.97 -9.95 4.69
CA THR A 98 -9.36 -9.17 3.53
C THR A 98 -8.75 -9.75 2.24
N SER A 99 -7.43 -10.06 2.24
CA SER A 99 -6.76 -10.64 1.06
C SER A 99 -7.39 -11.96 0.65
N ILE A 100 -7.54 -12.91 1.58
CA ILE A 100 -8.09 -14.24 1.29
C ILE A 100 -9.52 -14.13 0.77
N PHE A 101 -10.35 -13.31 1.41
CA PHE A 101 -11.74 -13.11 1.01
C PHE A 101 -11.85 -12.60 -0.43
N TRP A 102 -11.12 -11.52 -0.77
CA TRP A 102 -11.22 -10.91 -2.10
C TRP A 102 -10.52 -11.71 -3.19
N VAL A 103 -9.45 -12.41 -2.89
CA VAL A 103 -8.84 -13.38 -3.83
C VAL A 103 -9.84 -14.48 -4.14
N ALA A 104 -10.53 -15.04 -3.13
CA ALA A 104 -11.55 -16.05 -3.34
C ALA A 104 -12.73 -15.51 -4.17
N VAL A 105 -13.19 -14.28 -3.90
CA VAL A 105 -14.24 -13.62 -4.69
C VAL A 105 -13.83 -13.51 -6.16
N VAL A 106 -12.61 -13.04 -6.46
CA VAL A 106 -12.13 -12.94 -7.86
C VAL A 106 -12.12 -14.30 -8.54
N VAL A 107 -11.63 -15.35 -7.88
CA VAL A 107 -11.61 -16.72 -8.43
C VAL A 107 -13.03 -17.24 -8.69
N ILE A 108 -13.97 -17.02 -7.77
CA ILE A 108 -15.36 -17.43 -7.94
C ILE A 108 -16.01 -16.68 -9.10
N LEU A 109 -15.81 -15.35 -9.18
CA LEU A 109 -16.38 -14.54 -10.25
C LEU A 109 -15.76 -14.86 -11.62
N SER A 110 -14.47 -15.19 -11.69
CA SER A 110 -13.83 -15.63 -12.95
C SER A 110 -14.44 -16.89 -13.55
N LYS A 111 -15.06 -17.73 -12.72
CA LYS A 111 -15.76 -18.96 -13.14
C LYS A 111 -17.23 -18.76 -13.46
N HIS A 112 -17.94 -17.96 -12.68
CA HIS A 112 -19.40 -17.92 -12.70
C HIS A 112 -19.99 -16.58 -13.19
N PHE A 113 -19.17 -15.51 -13.24
CA PHE A 113 -19.63 -14.16 -13.58
C PHE A 113 -18.56 -13.46 -14.45
N ASN A 114 -18.34 -13.97 -15.68
CA ASN A 114 -17.23 -13.51 -16.53
C ASN A 114 -17.52 -13.64 -18.02
N ASN A 115 -18.67 -13.16 -18.49
CA ASN A 115 -19.03 -13.18 -19.91
C ASN A 115 -18.18 -12.19 -20.71
N SER A 116 -17.77 -11.07 -20.09
CA SER A 116 -16.91 -10.07 -20.69
C SER A 116 -15.43 -10.47 -20.78
N GLY A 117 -15.02 -11.51 -20.04
CA GLY A 117 -13.61 -11.85 -19.87
C GLY A 117 -12.83 -10.97 -18.89
N ALA A 118 -13.47 -9.99 -18.22
CA ALA A 118 -12.81 -9.03 -17.33
C ALA A 118 -12.07 -9.71 -16.17
N PHE A 119 -12.60 -10.82 -15.66
CA PHE A 119 -11.97 -11.62 -14.59
C PHE A 119 -10.91 -12.60 -15.10
N GLY A 120 -10.52 -12.54 -16.37
CA GLY A 120 -9.54 -13.43 -16.98
C GLY A 120 -10.02 -14.87 -17.11
N ILE A 121 -9.09 -15.77 -17.46
CA ILE A 121 -9.37 -17.20 -17.62
C ILE A 121 -9.31 -17.87 -16.25
N TYR A 122 -10.35 -18.62 -15.86
CA TYR A 122 -10.48 -19.22 -14.53
C TYR A 122 -9.23 -19.98 -14.05
N HIS A 123 -8.67 -20.88 -14.86
CA HIS A 123 -7.49 -21.65 -14.46
C HIS A 123 -6.25 -20.78 -14.23
N GLU A 124 -6.08 -19.73 -15.04
CA GLU A 124 -4.97 -18.79 -14.88
C GLU A 124 -5.18 -17.86 -13.67
N THR A 125 -6.41 -17.42 -13.43
CA THR A 125 -6.78 -16.65 -12.24
C THR A 125 -6.57 -17.49 -10.97
N LEU A 126 -6.84 -18.79 -11.00
CA LEU A 126 -6.57 -19.70 -9.88
C LEU A 126 -5.06 -19.84 -9.60
N LYS A 127 -4.22 -19.97 -10.65
CA LYS A 127 -2.75 -19.99 -10.49
C LYS A 127 -2.24 -18.65 -9.88
N GLN A 128 -2.77 -17.53 -10.37
CA GLN A 128 -2.46 -16.21 -9.80
C GLN A 128 -2.85 -16.16 -8.31
N ALA A 129 -4.05 -16.64 -7.95
CA ALA A 129 -4.53 -16.69 -6.58
C ALA A 129 -3.63 -17.53 -5.65
N LEU A 130 -3.22 -18.72 -6.10
CA LEU A 130 -2.26 -19.55 -5.36
C LEU A 130 -0.92 -18.83 -5.16
N SER A 131 -0.44 -18.13 -6.18
CA SER A 131 0.79 -17.34 -6.10
C SER A 131 0.68 -16.16 -5.13
N VAL A 132 -0.47 -15.48 -5.07
CA VAL A 132 -0.75 -14.45 -4.07
C VAL A 132 -0.72 -15.02 -2.65
N LEU A 133 -1.43 -16.14 -2.41
CA LEU A 133 -1.54 -16.75 -1.09
C LEU A 133 -0.23 -17.37 -0.58
N THR A 134 0.69 -17.72 -1.48
CA THR A 134 2.04 -18.19 -1.16
C THR A 134 3.10 -17.09 -1.12
N TYR A 135 2.68 -15.82 -1.20
CA TYR A 135 3.54 -14.63 -1.14
C TYR A 135 4.62 -14.56 -2.21
N ASN A 136 4.39 -15.10 -3.39
CA ASN A 136 5.35 -15.07 -4.50
C ASN A 136 4.83 -14.38 -5.76
N TYR A 137 3.67 -13.72 -5.70
CA TYR A 137 3.05 -13.10 -6.87
C TYR A 137 3.90 -11.99 -7.50
N ASN A 138 4.72 -11.29 -6.73
CA ASN A 138 5.67 -10.29 -7.26
C ASN A 138 6.72 -10.90 -8.23
N TRP A 139 6.98 -12.20 -8.14
CA TRP A 139 7.78 -12.96 -9.11
C TRP A 139 6.91 -13.50 -10.24
N TYR A 140 5.77 -14.11 -9.90
CA TYR A 140 4.89 -14.80 -10.84
C TYR A 140 4.22 -13.84 -11.83
N VAL A 141 3.91 -12.62 -11.45
CA VAL A 141 3.27 -11.61 -12.31
C VAL A 141 4.12 -11.26 -13.55
N LYS A 142 5.45 -11.47 -13.50
CA LYS A 142 6.31 -11.40 -14.69
C LYS A 142 5.91 -12.41 -15.75
N THR A 143 5.80 -13.68 -15.35
CA THR A 143 5.37 -14.77 -16.25
C THR A 143 3.98 -14.49 -16.82
N VAL A 144 3.06 -14.01 -16.00
CA VAL A 144 1.70 -13.62 -16.43
C VAL A 144 1.75 -12.57 -17.54
N ASN A 145 2.52 -11.50 -17.34
CA ASN A 145 2.62 -10.40 -18.32
C ASN A 145 3.35 -10.83 -19.61
N GLU A 146 4.41 -11.63 -19.50
CA GLU A 146 5.15 -12.15 -20.66
C GLU A 146 4.33 -13.16 -21.49
N SER A 147 3.38 -13.83 -20.87
CA SER A 147 2.49 -14.78 -21.55
C SER A 147 1.27 -14.12 -22.20
N GLY A 148 1.09 -12.79 -22.07
CA GLY A 148 -0.10 -12.08 -22.55
C GLY A 148 -1.40 -12.44 -21.80
N ILE A 149 -1.28 -13.10 -20.65
CA ILE A 149 -2.42 -13.48 -19.81
C ILE A 149 -2.88 -12.25 -19.01
N PRO A 150 -4.19 -12.00 -18.87
CA PRO A 150 -4.69 -10.91 -18.05
C PRO A 150 -4.23 -11.05 -16.58
N ALA A 151 -3.54 -10.03 -16.06
CA ALA A 151 -3.07 -9.99 -14.67
C ALA A 151 -4.20 -9.53 -13.73
N THR A 152 -5.20 -10.40 -13.50
CA THR A 152 -6.41 -10.10 -12.73
C THR A 152 -6.14 -9.75 -11.27
N LEU A 153 -5.05 -10.25 -10.70
CA LEU A 153 -4.60 -9.96 -9.35
C LEU A 153 -3.37 -9.04 -9.32
N ALA A 154 -3.16 -8.25 -10.40
CA ALA A 154 -1.99 -7.38 -10.55
C ALA A 154 -1.60 -6.60 -9.29
N PRO A 155 -2.51 -5.91 -8.56
CA PRO A 155 -2.11 -5.10 -7.39
C PRO A 155 -1.42 -5.90 -6.29
N PHE A 156 -1.62 -7.22 -6.22
CA PHE A 156 -1.04 -8.05 -5.16
C PHE A 156 0.48 -8.20 -5.24
N TRP A 157 1.14 -7.84 -6.36
CA TRP A 157 2.60 -7.88 -6.43
C TRP A 157 3.26 -7.03 -5.33
N SER A 158 2.73 -5.84 -5.07
CA SER A 158 3.27 -4.93 -4.06
C SER A 158 2.91 -5.36 -2.63
N LEU A 159 1.71 -5.90 -2.42
CA LEU A 159 1.30 -6.46 -1.13
C LEU A 159 2.18 -7.65 -0.75
N ASN A 160 2.49 -8.54 -1.69
CA ASN A 160 3.40 -9.67 -1.43
C ASN A 160 4.82 -9.19 -1.10
N LEU A 161 5.33 -8.14 -1.76
CA LEU A 161 6.61 -7.54 -1.40
C LEU A 161 6.59 -6.95 0.02
N GLU A 162 5.50 -6.29 0.40
CA GLU A 162 5.32 -5.75 1.76
C GLU A 162 5.24 -6.86 2.80
N GLU A 163 4.56 -7.97 2.51
CA GLU A 163 4.46 -9.13 3.40
C GLU A 163 5.80 -9.86 3.53
N GLN A 164 6.55 -10.02 2.44
CA GLN A 164 7.94 -10.52 2.48
C GLN A 164 8.82 -9.63 3.37
N PHE A 165 8.69 -8.31 3.27
CA PHE A 165 9.38 -7.39 4.18
C PHE A 165 8.99 -7.64 5.65
N TYR A 166 7.74 -7.92 5.96
CA TYR A 166 7.33 -8.23 7.35
C TYR A 166 8.00 -9.50 7.90
N PHE A 167 8.29 -10.50 7.07
CA PHE A 167 9.04 -11.68 7.50
C PHE A 167 10.53 -11.38 7.70
N VAL A 168 11.14 -10.63 6.79
CA VAL A 168 12.57 -10.33 6.80
C VAL A 168 12.94 -9.29 7.87
N PHE A 169 12.06 -8.33 8.14
CA PHE A 169 12.38 -7.18 8.98
C PHE A 169 12.69 -7.52 10.45
N PRO A 170 11.94 -8.37 11.17
CA PRO A 170 12.32 -8.80 12.52
C PRO A 170 13.67 -9.51 12.54
N LEU A 171 13.95 -10.34 11.53
CA LEU A 171 15.22 -11.05 11.40
C LEU A 171 16.38 -10.07 11.19
N PHE A 172 16.21 -9.09 10.31
CA PHE A 172 17.16 -7.99 10.11
C PHE A 172 17.47 -7.27 11.43
N LEU A 173 16.46 -6.94 12.21
CA LEU A 173 16.65 -6.25 13.49
C LEU A 173 17.40 -7.09 14.53
N ILE A 174 17.27 -8.43 14.49
CA ILE A 174 17.99 -9.35 15.37
C ILE A 174 19.46 -9.49 14.96
N ILE A 175 19.73 -9.65 13.66
CA ILE A 175 21.05 -9.92 13.13
C ILE A 175 21.91 -8.66 13.05
N CYS A 176 21.31 -7.54 12.59
CA CYS A 176 22.04 -6.30 12.35
C CYS A 176 22.14 -5.45 13.63
N PRO A 177 23.35 -5.22 14.17
CA PRO A 177 23.54 -4.35 15.34
C PRO A 177 23.02 -2.94 15.10
N LYS A 178 22.49 -2.29 16.13
CA LYS A 178 21.84 -0.96 16.06
C LYS A 178 22.68 0.08 15.29
N ARG A 179 24.00 0.10 15.51
CA ARG A 179 24.90 1.08 14.89
C ARG A 179 25.02 0.91 13.38
N TYR A 180 24.82 -0.29 12.84
CA TYR A 180 24.97 -0.59 11.42
C TYR A 180 23.66 -0.57 10.63
N ARG A 181 22.50 -0.52 11.28
CA ARG A 181 21.19 -0.57 10.58
C ARG A 181 21.00 0.56 9.58
N VAL A 182 21.29 1.80 9.98
CA VAL A 182 21.15 2.96 9.07
C VAL A 182 22.19 2.92 7.95
N PRO A 183 23.50 2.74 8.19
CA PRO A 183 24.49 2.57 7.12
C PRO A 183 24.13 1.45 6.14
N PHE A 184 23.70 0.28 6.64
CA PHE A 184 23.32 -0.86 5.80
C PHE A 184 22.12 -0.54 4.90
N LEU A 185 21.04 0.05 5.46
CA LEU A 185 19.89 0.44 4.66
C LEU A 185 20.22 1.55 3.66
N LEU A 186 21.06 2.50 4.04
CA LEU A 186 21.55 3.54 3.11
C LEU A 186 22.38 2.94 1.98
N SER A 187 23.24 1.95 2.25
CA SER A 187 24.00 1.29 1.17
C SER A 187 23.09 0.59 0.18
N ILE A 188 22.03 -0.10 0.64
CA ILE A 188 21.00 -0.68 -0.23
C ILE A 188 20.34 0.42 -1.08
N CYS A 189 19.88 1.50 -0.44
CA CYS A 189 19.23 2.60 -1.16
C CYS A 189 20.17 3.23 -2.20
N THR A 190 21.45 3.41 -1.87
CA THR A 190 22.46 3.99 -2.78
C THR A 190 22.71 3.07 -3.98
N VAL A 191 22.88 1.77 -3.75
CA VAL A 191 23.07 0.80 -4.85
C VAL A 191 21.84 0.78 -5.76
N LEU A 192 20.64 0.67 -5.17
CA LEU A 192 19.38 0.62 -5.92
C LEU A 192 19.07 1.94 -6.63
N PHE A 193 19.60 3.07 -6.17
CA PHE A 193 19.41 4.37 -6.81
C PHE A 193 19.98 4.42 -8.23
N PHE A 194 21.12 3.75 -8.46
CA PHE A 194 21.81 3.75 -9.75
C PHE A 194 21.47 2.56 -10.66
N ILE A 195 20.70 1.59 -10.16
CA ILE A 195 20.30 0.43 -10.96
C ILE A 195 19.10 0.79 -11.85
N LYS A 196 19.26 0.63 -13.17
CA LYS A 196 18.15 0.79 -14.13
C LYS A 196 17.10 -0.30 -13.92
N ARG A 197 15.89 0.11 -13.53
CA ARG A 197 14.79 -0.78 -13.18
C ARG A 197 13.70 -0.77 -14.26
N GLN A 198 14.09 -1.06 -15.50
CA GLN A 198 13.17 -1.19 -16.64
C GLN A 198 12.72 -2.62 -16.88
N GLY A 199 13.45 -3.61 -16.36
CA GLY A 199 13.02 -5.02 -16.41
C GLY A 199 11.95 -5.29 -15.36
N PHE A 200 11.00 -6.14 -15.71
CA PHE A 200 9.83 -6.41 -14.87
C PHE A 200 10.18 -6.85 -13.44
N LEU A 201 11.17 -7.74 -13.27
CA LEU A 201 11.64 -8.16 -11.94
C LEU A 201 12.22 -7.00 -11.14
N SER A 202 13.10 -6.21 -11.76
CA SER A 202 13.75 -5.08 -11.06
C SER A 202 12.75 -3.97 -10.72
N PHE A 203 11.70 -3.79 -11.52
CA PHE A 203 10.63 -2.85 -11.27
C PHE A 203 9.76 -3.22 -10.06
N ASN A 204 9.56 -4.53 -9.83
CA ASN A 204 8.72 -5.02 -8.71
C ASN A 204 9.49 -5.16 -7.39
N PHE A 205 10.81 -4.97 -7.38
CA PHE A 205 11.63 -4.98 -6.15
C PHE A 205 12.00 -3.57 -5.71
N ARG A 206 11.04 -2.87 -5.11
CA ARG A 206 11.18 -1.48 -4.62
C ARG A 206 11.44 -1.43 -3.12
N ILE A 207 12.45 -2.18 -2.66
CA ILE A 207 12.80 -2.23 -1.24
C ILE A 207 13.47 -0.94 -0.73
N ASP A 208 13.95 -0.06 -1.61
CA ASP A 208 14.50 1.25 -1.28
C ASP A 208 13.46 2.16 -0.63
N ALA A 209 12.25 2.28 -1.17
CA ALA A 209 11.20 3.08 -0.55
C ALA A 209 10.84 2.58 0.86
N ILE A 210 10.74 1.25 1.05
CA ILE A 210 10.54 0.63 2.37
C ILE A 210 11.73 0.95 3.29
N SER A 211 12.96 0.82 2.80
CA SER A 211 14.18 1.09 3.56
C SER A 211 14.27 2.55 4.02
N TYR A 212 13.92 3.51 3.17
CA TYR A 212 13.83 4.92 3.55
C TYR A 212 12.81 5.14 4.68
N GLY A 213 11.66 4.46 4.64
CA GLY A 213 10.69 4.49 5.72
C GLY A 213 11.26 3.96 7.04
N VAL A 214 11.99 2.85 7.01
CA VAL A 214 12.67 2.28 8.20
C VAL A 214 13.76 3.21 8.72
N ILE A 215 14.58 3.79 7.85
CA ILE A 215 15.60 4.78 8.22
C ILE A 215 14.94 5.93 8.99
N LEU A 216 13.85 6.46 8.47
CA LEU A 216 13.12 7.55 9.12
C LEU A 216 12.55 7.12 10.49
N ALA A 217 12.05 5.89 10.62
CA ALA A 217 11.59 5.36 11.90
C ALA A 217 12.71 5.31 12.94
N ILE A 218 13.92 4.89 12.55
CA ILE A 218 15.11 4.88 13.42
C ILE A 218 15.50 6.31 13.82
N LEU A 219 15.62 7.22 12.83
CA LEU A 219 16.05 8.60 13.06
C LEU A 219 15.06 9.36 13.93
N SER A 220 13.75 9.18 13.71
CA SER A 220 12.70 9.87 14.48
C SER A 220 12.62 9.45 15.95
N SER A 221 13.34 8.40 16.34
CA SER A 221 13.46 7.93 17.72
C SER A 221 14.70 8.47 18.44
N ARG A 222 15.61 9.18 17.71
CA ARG A 222 16.84 9.73 18.28
C ARG A 222 16.62 11.10 18.94
N GLN A 223 17.37 11.34 20.02
CA GLN A 223 17.48 12.69 20.61
C GLN A 223 18.04 13.65 19.56
N GLY A 224 17.43 14.82 19.42
CA GLY A 224 17.83 15.82 18.42
C GLY A 224 16.98 15.82 17.15
N TYR A 225 16.20 14.76 16.87
CA TYR A 225 15.27 14.76 15.73
C TYR A 225 14.26 15.91 15.84
N SER A 226 13.77 16.21 17.05
CA SER A 226 12.89 17.34 17.30
C SER A 226 13.54 18.69 16.98
N LYS A 227 14.82 18.88 17.34
CA LYS A 227 15.56 20.12 17.01
C LYS A 227 15.77 20.29 15.50
N LEU A 228 16.15 19.21 14.80
CA LEU A 228 16.26 19.22 13.35
C LEU A 228 14.90 19.51 12.69
N ARG A 229 13.84 18.91 13.21
CA ARG A 229 12.47 19.17 12.81
C ARG A 229 12.15 20.66 12.90
N ASP A 230 12.33 21.27 14.09
CA ASP A 230 11.94 22.65 14.35
C ASP A 230 12.77 23.64 13.51
N SER A 231 14.06 23.34 13.29
CA SER A 231 14.94 24.11 12.40
C SER A 231 14.52 24.07 10.93
N ILE A 232 14.10 22.91 10.43
CA ILE A 232 13.63 22.77 9.04
C ILE A 232 12.25 23.41 8.89
N ARG A 233 11.36 23.22 9.88
CA ARG A 233 10.03 23.82 9.93
C ARG A 233 10.06 25.34 9.78
N SER A 234 10.95 26.01 10.52
CA SER A 234 11.05 27.47 10.48
C SER A 234 11.42 28.03 9.09
N LYS A 235 12.00 27.20 8.21
CA LYS A 235 12.39 27.58 6.86
C LYS A 235 11.26 27.47 5.83
N PHE A 236 10.20 26.70 6.12
CA PHE A 236 9.11 26.47 5.18
C PHE A 236 7.88 27.32 5.54
N ARG A 237 7.57 28.29 4.68
CA ARG A 237 6.39 29.17 4.82
C ARG A 237 5.06 28.44 4.69
N SER A 238 5.00 27.37 3.88
CA SER A 238 3.75 26.62 3.63
C SER A 238 4.03 25.14 3.36
N PRO A 239 3.92 24.29 4.40
CA PRO A 239 4.06 22.84 4.23
C PRO A 239 3.10 22.22 3.23
N VAL A 240 1.90 22.81 3.06
CA VAL A 240 0.88 22.36 2.11
C VAL A 240 1.34 22.51 0.66
N ILE A 241 1.93 23.66 0.30
CA ILE A 241 2.44 23.91 -1.06
C ILE A 241 3.53 22.89 -1.39
N ILE A 242 4.43 22.62 -0.44
CA ILE A 242 5.51 21.65 -0.61
C ILE A 242 4.93 20.24 -0.83
N MET A 243 3.92 19.85 -0.07
CA MET A 243 3.25 18.56 -0.24
C MET A 243 2.60 18.44 -1.61
N ILE A 244 1.90 19.48 -2.07
CA ILE A 244 1.31 19.50 -3.41
C ILE A 244 2.40 19.40 -4.49
N ALA A 245 3.51 20.12 -4.33
CA ALA A 245 4.65 20.04 -5.24
C ALA A 245 5.26 18.61 -5.24
N CYS A 246 5.40 17.97 -4.08
CA CYS A 246 5.88 16.59 -4.00
C CYS A 246 4.92 15.61 -4.71
N VAL A 247 3.61 15.75 -4.56
CA VAL A 247 2.62 14.93 -5.28
C VAL A 247 2.75 15.16 -6.79
N ALA A 248 2.86 16.41 -7.25
CA ALA A 248 3.07 16.74 -8.66
C ALA A 248 4.38 16.10 -9.18
N LEU A 249 5.47 16.18 -8.41
CA LEU A 249 6.74 15.54 -8.76
C LEU A 249 6.61 14.01 -8.84
N LEU A 250 5.90 13.35 -7.92
CA LEU A 250 5.64 11.91 -8.00
C LEU A 250 4.92 11.52 -9.29
N ILE A 251 3.97 12.35 -9.75
CA ILE A 251 3.16 12.09 -10.93
C ILE A 251 3.95 12.32 -12.22
N ILE A 252 4.83 13.31 -12.25
CA ILE A 252 5.56 13.75 -13.46
C ILE A 252 6.90 13.02 -13.63
N THR A 253 7.60 12.70 -12.54
CA THR A 253 8.95 12.08 -12.56
C THR A 253 9.05 10.85 -13.45
N PRO A 254 8.07 9.89 -13.46
CA PRO A 254 8.16 8.73 -14.34
C PRO A 254 8.22 9.09 -15.83
N LYS A 255 7.54 10.13 -16.25
CA LYS A 255 7.57 10.58 -17.66
C LYS A 255 8.88 11.29 -17.98
N LEU A 256 9.40 12.13 -17.09
CA LEU A 256 10.63 12.87 -17.28
C LEU A 256 11.90 11.99 -17.25
N LEU A 257 11.88 10.95 -16.41
CA LEU A 257 13.05 10.12 -16.14
C LEU A 257 12.89 8.66 -16.61
N TRP A 258 11.97 8.38 -17.54
CA TRP A 258 11.63 7.01 -17.95
C TRP A 258 12.84 6.16 -18.33
N ASP A 259 13.77 6.73 -19.10
CA ASP A 259 14.99 6.03 -19.53
C ASP A 259 16.15 6.11 -18.54
N SER A 260 15.97 6.84 -17.44
CA SER A 260 17.01 7.03 -16.44
C SER A 260 17.06 5.91 -15.41
N SER A 261 18.27 5.49 -15.03
CA SER A 261 18.50 4.55 -13.95
C SER A 261 18.02 5.08 -12.59
N ILE A 262 18.04 6.41 -12.40
CA ILE A 262 17.71 7.04 -11.11
C ILE A 262 16.22 7.26 -10.88
N MET A 263 15.35 7.01 -11.86
CA MET A 263 13.92 7.31 -11.80
C MET A 263 13.24 6.80 -10.51
N VAL A 264 13.37 5.51 -10.23
CA VAL A 264 12.72 4.89 -9.06
C VAL A 264 13.35 5.38 -7.75
N GLY A 265 14.67 5.59 -7.74
CA GLY A 265 15.37 6.16 -6.59
C GLY A 265 14.90 7.59 -6.24
N VAL A 266 14.68 8.43 -7.26
CA VAL A 266 14.13 9.80 -7.07
C VAL A 266 12.71 9.74 -6.52
N ILE A 267 11.86 8.84 -7.04
CA ILE A 267 10.50 8.62 -6.52
C ILE A 267 10.54 8.20 -5.05
N ALA A 268 11.43 7.29 -4.68
CA ALA A 268 11.60 6.84 -3.31
C ALA A 268 12.08 7.97 -2.38
N LEU A 269 12.98 8.86 -2.86
CA LEU A 269 13.42 10.04 -2.11
C LEU A 269 12.30 11.08 -1.92
N ILE A 270 11.49 11.33 -2.93
CA ILE A 270 10.32 12.22 -2.81
C ILE A 270 9.35 11.63 -1.77
N SER A 271 9.08 10.33 -1.84
CA SER A 271 8.24 9.63 -0.85
C SER A 271 8.80 9.71 0.57
N PHE A 272 10.12 9.52 0.73
CA PHE A 272 10.82 9.71 2.01
C PHE A 272 10.61 11.12 2.55
N PHE A 273 10.79 12.15 1.72
CA PHE A 273 10.61 13.54 2.15
C PHE A 273 9.16 13.83 2.58
N MET A 274 8.17 13.33 1.85
CA MET A 274 6.75 13.46 2.23
C MET A 274 6.47 12.81 3.58
N ILE A 275 7.00 11.59 3.83
CA ILE A 275 6.83 10.91 5.12
C ILE A 275 7.61 11.62 6.22
N TYR A 276 8.79 12.17 5.93
CA TYR A 276 9.53 12.99 6.87
C TYR A 276 8.68 14.18 7.35
N MET A 277 8.07 14.92 6.44
CA MET A 277 7.16 16.03 6.79
C MET A 277 5.96 15.55 7.62
N ALA A 278 5.30 14.46 7.22
CA ALA A 278 4.14 13.90 7.92
C ALA A 278 4.49 13.26 9.28
N SER A 279 5.73 12.77 9.46
CA SER A 279 6.18 12.14 10.71
C SER A 279 6.20 13.08 11.89
N MET A 280 6.24 14.37 11.62
CA MET A 280 6.25 15.44 12.62
C MET A 280 4.94 15.53 13.42
N ASN A 281 3.84 14.98 12.88
CA ASN A 281 2.50 14.93 13.51
C ASN A 281 2.07 16.27 14.16
N SER A 282 2.43 17.35 13.52
CA SER A 282 2.22 18.71 14.01
C SER A 282 0.88 19.30 13.59
N GLY A 283 0.12 18.55 12.78
CA GLY A 283 -1.11 19.04 12.14
C GLY A 283 -0.83 20.15 11.11
N GLU A 284 0.41 20.25 10.66
CA GLU A 284 0.89 21.34 9.80
C GLU A 284 0.55 21.17 8.33
N ILE A 285 0.23 19.93 7.90
CA ILE A 285 -0.40 19.73 6.59
C ILE A 285 -1.86 20.17 6.75
N ASN A 286 -2.03 21.47 6.97
CA ASN A 286 -3.32 22.05 7.28
C ASN A 286 -4.11 22.33 6.00
N LEU A 287 -4.48 21.22 5.31
CA LEU A 287 -5.43 21.31 4.21
C LEU A 287 -6.80 21.79 4.72
N PRO A 288 -7.57 22.51 3.89
CA PRO A 288 -8.96 22.83 4.20
C PRO A 288 -9.71 21.59 4.66
N ILE A 289 -10.56 21.72 5.66
CA ILE A 289 -11.27 20.61 6.30
C ILE A 289 -12.08 19.77 5.30
N VAL A 290 -12.54 20.41 4.22
CA VAL A 290 -13.27 19.78 3.10
C VAL A 290 -12.41 18.75 2.35
N ILE A 291 -11.11 18.93 2.29
CA ILE A 291 -10.16 18.00 1.66
C ILE A 291 -9.58 17.05 2.71
N ARG A 292 -9.22 17.55 3.88
CA ARG A 292 -8.55 16.80 4.93
C ARG A 292 -9.40 15.63 5.46
N LYS A 293 -10.68 15.88 5.77
CA LYS A 293 -11.57 14.84 6.31
C LYS A 293 -11.78 13.68 5.32
N PRO A 294 -12.13 13.93 4.03
CA PRO A 294 -12.20 12.85 3.04
C PRO A 294 -10.89 12.08 2.86
N MET A 295 -9.75 12.77 2.81
CA MET A 295 -8.46 12.10 2.66
C MET A 295 -8.13 11.18 3.84
N ILE A 296 -8.39 11.60 5.07
CA ILE A 296 -8.21 10.75 6.26
C ILE A 296 -9.21 9.58 6.22
N TYR A 297 -10.47 9.80 5.83
CA TYR A 297 -11.48 8.75 5.68
C TYR A 297 -11.04 7.68 4.68
N ILE A 298 -10.57 8.11 3.49
CA ILE A 298 -10.03 7.26 2.44
C ILE A 298 -8.76 6.55 2.94
N GLY A 299 -7.86 7.26 3.60
CA GLY A 299 -6.62 6.71 4.16
C GLY A 299 -6.84 5.58 5.17
N ASN A 300 -7.83 5.72 6.04
CA ASN A 300 -8.21 4.67 7.00
C ASN A 300 -8.74 3.39 6.31
N ARG A 301 -9.23 3.49 5.07
CA ARG A 301 -9.76 2.39 4.24
C ARG A 301 -8.82 2.00 3.11
N SER A 302 -7.63 2.59 3.08
CA SER A 302 -6.68 2.44 1.97
C SER A 302 -6.31 1.00 1.65
N TYR A 303 -6.24 0.13 2.65
CA TYR A 303 -5.96 -1.30 2.44
C TYR A 303 -7.13 -2.00 1.72
N GLY A 304 -8.37 -1.82 2.19
CA GLY A 304 -9.55 -2.34 1.53
C GLY A 304 -9.69 -1.79 0.10
N LEU A 305 -9.51 -0.48 -0.09
CA LEU A 305 -9.50 0.16 -1.41
C LEU A 305 -8.46 -0.46 -2.34
N TYR A 306 -7.24 -0.70 -1.82
CA TYR A 306 -6.15 -1.29 -2.59
C TYR A 306 -6.47 -2.72 -3.08
N VAL A 307 -7.11 -3.53 -2.25
CA VAL A 307 -7.47 -4.91 -2.60
C VAL A 307 -8.71 -4.97 -3.52
N ILE A 308 -9.65 -4.04 -3.36
CA ILE A 308 -11.01 -4.12 -3.93
C ILE A 308 -11.16 -3.36 -5.26
N HIS A 309 -10.31 -2.36 -5.55
CA HIS A 309 -10.52 -1.51 -6.73
C HIS A 309 -10.55 -2.29 -8.05
N MET A 310 -9.64 -3.27 -8.25
CA MET A 310 -9.68 -4.09 -9.48
C MET A 310 -10.91 -5.00 -9.54
N PRO A 311 -11.24 -5.79 -8.51
CA PRO A 311 -12.53 -6.51 -8.47
C PRO A 311 -13.75 -5.63 -8.78
N SER A 312 -13.81 -4.40 -8.23
CA SER A 312 -14.94 -3.49 -8.49
C SER A 312 -14.98 -2.99 -9.94
N ILE A 313 -13.82 -2.70 -10.55
CA ILE A 313 -13.70 -2.38 -11.98
C ILE A 313 -14.23 -3.57 -12.81
N PHE A 314 -13.77 -4.79 -12.53
CA PHE A 314 -14.20 -5.98 -13.28
C PHE A 314 -15.70 -6.29 -13.12
N ILE A 315 -16.26 -6.14 -11.92
CA ILE A 315 -17.70 -6.26 -11.68
C ILE A 315 -18.46 -5.24 -12.53
N THR A 316 -17.98 -3.99 -12.57
CA THR A 316 -18.63 -2.93 -13.36
C THR A 316 -18.56 -3.23 -14.84
N GLN A 317 -17.40 -3.66 -15.36
CA GLN A 317 -17.24 -4.06 -16.75
C GLN A 317 -18.20 -5.19 -17.15
N GLU A 318 -18.31 -6.21 -16.30
CA GLU A 318 -19.19 -7.34 -16.54
C GLU A 318 -20.68 -6.93 -16.56
N LEU A 319 -21.10 -6.05 -15.65
CA LEU A 319 -22.46 -5.52 -15.62
C LEU A 319 -22.79 -4.74 -16.88
N PHE A 320 -21.91 -3.86 -17.33
CA PHE A 320 -22.12 -3.08 -18.56
C PHE A 320 -22.06 -3.98 -19.81
N ALA A 321 -21.14 -4.92 -19.88
CA ALA A 321 -21.08 -5.88 -20.99
C ALA A 321 -22.39 -6.67 -21.13
N ARG A 322 -22.96 -7.15 -20.01
CA ARG A 322 -24.26 -7.84 -20.01
C ARG A 322 -25.41 -6.91 -20.41
N HIS A 323 -25.38 -5.67 -19.98
CA HIS A 323 -26.38 -4.68 -20.36
C HIS A 323 -26.36 -4.43 -21.88
N PHE A 324 -25.21 -4.18 -22.47
CA PHE A 324 -25.07 -4.01 -23.91
C PHE A 324 -25.51 -5.28 -24.68
N ALA A 325 -25.09 -6.45 -24.23
CA ALA A 325 -25.48 -7.73 -24.85
C ALA A 325 -27.00 -7.94 -24.80
N SER A 326 -27.69 -7.56 -23.70
CA SER A 326 -29.14 -7.68 -23.60
C SER A 326 -29.91 -6.76 -24.57
N GLN A 327 -29.27 -5.70 -25.03
CA GLN A 327 -29.82 -4.77 -26.02
C GLN A 327 -29.40 -5.13 -27.46
N GLY A 328 -28.60 -6.18 -27.65
CA GLY A 328 -28.07 -6.54 -28.97
C GLY A 328 -27.10 -5.51 -29.55
N VAL A 329 -26.48 -4.68 -28.71
CA VAL A 329 -25.58 -3.59 -29.10
C VAL A 329 -24.15 -3.94 -28.66
N ASN A 330 -23.17 -3.65 -29.54
CA ASN A 330 -21.77 -3.76 -29.16
C ASN A 330 -21.40 -2.68 -28.13
N PRO A 331 -20.53 -2.95 -27.16
CA PRO A 331 -20.03 -1.95 -26.25
C PRO A 331 -19.42 -0.77 -27.01
N HIS A 332 -19.85 0.43 -26.69
CA HIS A 332 -19.36 1.67 -27.32
C HIS A 332 -19.23 2.76 -26.27
N GLY A 333 -18.29 3.68 -26.51
CA GLY A 333 -18.07 4.84 -25.67
C GLY A 333 -18.97 6.02 -26.07
N GLY A 334 -19.05 6.97 -25.15
CA GLY A 334 -19.74 8.23 -25.31
C GLY A 334 -19.81 8.93 -23.96
N LEU A 335 -19.87 10.26 -23.97
CA LEU A 335 -19.74 11.07 -22.75
C LEU A 335 -20.68 10.59 -21.61
N LEU A 336 -21.94 10.29 -21.92
CA LEU A 336 -22.91 9.83 -20.95
C LEU A 336 -22.62 8.41 -20.46
N ILE A 337 -22.18 7.51 -21.34
CA ILE A 337 -21.86 6.13 -21.01
C ILE A 337 -20.59 6.11 -20.14
N ASP A 338 -19.56 6.85 -20.54
CA ASP A 338 -18.30 6.96 -19.80
C ASP A 338 -18.51 7.57 -18.41
N PHE A 339 -19.37 8.57 -18.31
CA PHE A 339 -19.76 9.14 -17.01
C PHE A 339 -20.55 8.13 -16.16
N SER A 340 -21.51 7.44 -16.76
CA SER A 340 -22.36 6.46 -16.07
C SER A 340 -21.54 5.29 -15.53
N ILE A 341 -20.67 4.70 -16.33
CA ILE A 341 -19.82 3.58 -15.88
C ILE A 341 -18.87 4.02 -14.77
N THR A 342 -18.33 5.26 -14.86
CA THR A 342 -17.47 5.81 -13.81
C THR A 342 -18.21 5.92 -12.48
N ILE A 343 -19.41 6.53 -12.49
CA ILE A 343 -20.22 6.70 -11.28
C ILE A 343 -20.61 5.36 -10.68
N VAL A 344 -21.05 4.40 -11.52
CA VAL A 344 -21.39 3.05 -11.07
C VAL A 344 -20.18 2.34 -10.47
N SER A 345 -19.01 2.43 -11.11
CA SER A 345 -17.76 1.85 -10.60
C SER A 345 -17.35 2.45 -9.26
N LEU A 346 -17.43 3.77 -9.11
CA LEU A 346 -17.14 4.45 -7.84
C LEU A 346 -18.13 4.05 -6.73
N ALA A 347 -19.42 3.94 -7.06
CA ALA A 347 -20.44 3.50 -6.12
C ALA A 347 -20.22 2.05 -5.67
N ILE A 348 -19.95 1.12 -6.60
CA ILE A 348 -19.63 -0.27 -6.30
C ILE A 348 -18.36 -0.33 -5.44
N THR A 349 -17.30 0.39 -5.82
CA THR A 349 -16.06 0.43 -5.05
C THR A 349 -16.32 0.90 -3.62
N TRP A 350 -17.06 1.99 -3.45
CA TRP A 350 -17.37 2.52 -2.13
C TRP A 350 -18.19 1.54 -1.28
N LEU A 351 -19.23 0.91 -1.85
CA LEU A 351 -20.08 -0.07 -1.16
C LEU A 351 -19.27 -1.29 -0.70
N LEU A 352 -18.46 -1.87 -1.61
CA LEU A 352 -17.64 -3.05 -1.32
C LEU A 352 -16.55 -2.74 -0.28
N VAL A 353 -15.94 -1.57 -0.35
CA VAL A 353 -14.92 -1.14 0.63
C VAL A 353 -15.54 -0.89 1.99
N GLU A 354 -16.70 -0.25 2.07
CA GLU A 354 -17.37 0.00 3.35
C GLU A 354 -17.86 -1.31 3.98
N PHE A 355 -18.38 -2.24 3.18
CA PHE A 355 -18.69 -3.60 3.62
C PHE A 355 -17.43 -4.28 4.19
N ASN A 356 -16.34 -4.32 3.44
CA ASN A 356 -15.07 -4.91 3.89
C ASN A 356 -14.57 -4.29 5.19
N TYR A 357 -14.58 -2.96 5.27
CA TYR A 357 -14.07 -2.24 6.43
C TYR A 357 -14.88 -2.54 7.71
N ARG A 358 -16.21 -2.62 7.60
CA ARG A 358 -17.09 -2.85 8.75
C ARG A 358 -17.19 -4.33 9.14
N VAL A 359 -17.27 -5.23 8.15
CA VAL A 359 -17.59 -6.65 8.36
C VAL A 359 -16.34 -7.50 8.49
N ILE A 360 -15.27 -7.18 7.76
CA ILE A 360 -14.05 -8.00 7.74
C ILE A 360 -12.91 -7.29 8.48
N GLU A 361 -12.44 -6.15 7.98
CA GLU A 361 -11.19 -5.53 8.45
C GLU A 361 -11.26 -5.09 9.92
N THR A 362 -12.29 -4.35 10.32
CA THR A 362 -12.40 -3.82 11.68
C THR A 362 -12.60 -4.92 12.73
N PRO A 363 -13.48 -5.92 12.54
CA PRO A 363 -13.63 -7.01 13.50
C PRO A 363 -12.37 -7.85 13.66
N THR A 364 -11.73 -8.23 12.56
CA THR A 364 -10.51 -9.06 12.61
C THR A 364 -9.34 -8.31 13.24
N ARG A 365 -9.15 -7.02 12.97
CA ARG A 365 -8.15 -6.18 13.66
C ARG A 365 -8.38 -6.12 15.17
N LYS A 366 -9.64 -5.99 15.62
CA LYS A 366 -10.00 -6.01 17.05
C LYS A 366 -9.71 -7.38 17.66
N MET A 367 -10.02 -8.46 16.95
CA MET A 367 -9.73 -9.84 17.38
C MET A 367 -8.22 -10.06 17.56
N GLY A 368 -7.39 -9.69 16.60
CA GLY A 368 -5.94 -9.77 16.72
C GLY A 368 -5.39 -8.95 17.89
N ALA A 369 -5.93 -7.76 18.13
CA ALA A 369 -5.55 -6.94 19.28
C ALA A 369 -5.94 -7.59 20.61
N SER A 370 -7.11 -8.22 20.72
CA SER A 370 -7.58 -8.90 21.93
C SER A 370 -6.76 -10.14 22.25
N ILE A 371 -6.37 -10.93 21.23
CA ILE A 371 -5.48 -12.09 21.39
C ILE A 371 -4.15 -11.65 22.00
N VAL A 372 -3.54 -10.59 21.45
CA VAL A 372 -2.28 -10.06 21.98
C VAL A 372 -2.43 -9.51 23.40
N ALA A 373 -3.55 -8.86 23.73
CA ALA A 373 -3.81 -8.38 25.09
C ALA A 373 -3.91 -9.53 26.11
N ARG A 374 -4.69 -10.58 25.80
CA ARG A 374 -4.83 -11.78 26.66
C ARG A 374 -3.49 -12.49 26.90
N ARG A 375 -2.66 -12.65 25.87
CA ARG A 375 -1.33 -13.25 25.98
C ARG A 375 -0.42 -12.47 26.93
N LYS A 376 -0.48 -11.14 26.92
CA LYS A 376 0.31 -10.29 27.82
C LYS A 376 -0.09 -10.49 29.29
N ILE A 377 -1.38 -10.61 29.57
CA ILE A 377 -1.90 -10.86 30.92
C ILE A 377 -1.44 -12.25 31.42
N SER A 378 -1.57 -13.29 30.60
CA SER A 378 -1.11 -14.64 30.94
C SER A 378 0.41 -14.69 31.22
N CYS A 379 1.22 -14.00 30.41
CA CYS A 379 2.66 -13.92 30.64
C CYS A 379 3.06 -13.11 31.89
N ALA A 380 2.22 -12.16 32.33
CA ALA A 380 2.43 -11.39 33.54
C ALA A 380 2.06 -12.20 34.80
N GLY A 381 0.95 -12.97 34.77
CA GLY A 381 0.51 -13.83 35.86
C GLY A 381 1.53 -14.94 36.19
N LEU A 382 2.09 -15.59 35.17
CA LEU A 382 3.14 -16.61 35.36
C LEU A 382 4.43 -16.07 36.01
N ARG A 383 4.70 -14.77 35.96
CA ARG A 383 5.86 -14.14 36.59
C ARG A 383 5.62 -13.83 38.07
N SER A 384 4.37 -13.54 38.45
CA SER A 384 4.02 -13.29 39.86
C SER A 384 3.97 -14.59 40.69
N GLU A 385 3.84 -15.76 40.05
CA GLU A 385 3.84 -17.07 40.73
C GLU A 385 5.27 -17.67 40.88
N THR A 386 6.24 -17.11 40.17
CA THR A 386 7.65 -17.62 40.19
C THR A 386 8.64 -16.67 40.88
N SER A 387 8.17 -15.56 41.43
CA SER A 387 8.89 -14.61 42.28
C SER A 387 8.48 -14.75 43.76
#